data_a4da1672aeffa3bfe619ae907d28b70a
#
_entry.id   a4da1672aeffa3bfe619ae907d28b70a
#
_cell.length_a   1.000
_cell.length_b   1.000
_cell.length_c   1.000
_cell.angle_alpha   90.00
_cell.angle_beta   90.00
_cell.angle_gamma   90.00
#
_symmetry.space_group_name_H-M   'P 1'
#
loop_
_entity.id
_entity.type
_entity.pdbx_description
1 polymer ?
#
loop_
_entity_poly.entity_id
_entity_poly.type
_entity_poly.pdbx_seq_one_letter_code
_entity_poly.pdbx_strand_id
1 'polypeptide(L)'
;MLDRSLAPEFRIPDDFDLIEPEKHILQSGANVFHMPTPNLDAVKIEVIGKGQRANLPLSQTLLPSFTLQMLAEGTQKRDAEQIANFLDFHASEISPILTFGHEGMSILSTKLHIFEILPLFLEMIETPTFPLEMLAKRKSQRRLSIQLEKEKTASRASQLFRQSLFGKNHPYGVEIYFEHVDEIKQEQLYFYSSQLLWQNLEIFVTGNFSSSEWEKLIEFLEQIPNRKGLEPVLLPQPEPIDSFHEIRESAVQSSIRVGKFSIPKTHPDFIPLSVFNTILGGYFGSRLIKNIREDKGHTYGIYSSLAEIGDINYFVIAADVQKAFTDEVIREIEHEVQLLCREPLDQDELEIVRNYQIGQMLSRFSSAFDLMDRFRAVHHSSLDLDFYQQKLSFLKKFTAEDILKIGQKYFKDQQLTQVIVG
;
A
#
# COMPACT_ATOMS: atom_id res chain seq x y z
N MET A 1 -29.49 31.28 -15.50
CA MET A 1 -29.69 30.47 -14.28
C MET A 1 -29.55 29.02 -14.71
N LEU A 2 -28.68 28.25 -14.07
CA LEU A 2 -28.55 26.81 -14.36
C LEU A 2 -29.84 26.10 -13.93
N ASP A 3 -30.47 25.38 -14.85
CA ASP A 3 -31.62 24.52 -14.55
C ASP A 3 -31.11 23.26 -13.80
N ARG A 4 -31.34 23.21 -12.49
CA ARG A 4 -30.90 22.11 -11.63
C ARG A 4 -31.83 20.88 -11.69
N SER A 5 -32.90 20.94 -12.46
CA SER A 5 -33.79 19.79 -12.74
C SER A 5 -33.20 18.86 -13.81
N LEU A 6 -32.28 19.35 -14.60
CA LEU A 6 -31.58 18.58 -15.63
C LEU A 6 -30.22 18.12 -15.07
N ALA A 7 -29.99 16.80 -15.06
CA ALA A 7 -28.67 16.26 -14.79
C ALA A 7 -27.69 16.75 -15.87
N PRO A 8 -26.43 17.09 -15.51
CA PRO A 8 -25.44 17.42 -16.51
C PRO A 8 -25.17 16.19 -17.40
N GLU A 9 -24.92 16.46 -18.70
CA GLU A 9 -24.54 15.40 -19.61
C GLU A 9 -23.32 14.65 -19.08
N PHE A 10 -23.43 13.33 -18.97
CA PHE A 10 -22.32 12.48 -18.66
C PHE A 10 -21.40 12.37 -19.89
N ARG A 11 -20.14 12.79 -19.74
CA ARG A 11 -19.14 12.67 -20.81
C ARG A 11 -17.99 11.82 -20.30
N ILE A 12 -17.70 10.74 -20.99
CA ILE A 12 -16.45 9.99 -20.83
C ILE A 12 -15.39 10.76 -21.62
N PRO A 13 -14.29 11.18 -20.99
CA PRO A 13 -13.21 11.83 -21.71
C PRO A 13 -12.63 10.88 -22.77
N ASP A 14 -12.36 11.42 -23.95
CA ASP A 14 -11.79 10.62 -25.04
C ASP A 14 -10.36 10.21 -24.74
N ASP A 15 -9.61 11.10 -24.08
CA ASP A 15 -8.25 10.88 -23.64
C ASP A 15 -7.95 11.76 -22.41
N PHE A 16 -6.85 11.52 -21.74
CA PHE A 16 -6.28 12.41 -20.74
C PHE A 16 -4.76 12.32 -20.82
N ASP A 17 -4.12 13.47 -20.84
CA ASP A 17 -2.68 13.56 -20.80
C ASP A 17 -2.20 13.41 -19.35
N LEU A 18 -1.40 12.39 -19.10
CA LEU A 18 -0.70 12.24 -17.84
C LEU A 18 0.64 12.97 -17.95
N ILE A 19 0.88 13.89 -17.03
CA ILE A 19 2.15 14.60 -16.94
C ILE A 19 3.17 13.64 -16.34
N GLU A 20 4.22 13.35 -17.09
CA GLU A 20 5.37 12.60 -16.56
C GLU A 20 6.24 13.51 -15.70
N PRO A 21 6.74 13.02 -14.54
CA PRO A 21 7.71 13.78 -13.78
C PRO A 21 9.02 13.93 -14.55
N GLU A 22 9.65 15.08 -14.42
CA GLU A 22 11.00 15.32 -14.93
C GLU A 22 12.00 14.45 -14.16
N LYS A 23 12.84 13.73 -14.89
CA LYS A 23 13.86 12.87 -14.29
C LYS A 23 15.21 13.57 -14.24
N HIS A 24 15.82 13.60 -13.04
CA HIS A 24 17.19 14.03 -12.80
C HIS A 24 17.97 12.89 -12.14
N ILE A 25 19.27 12.86 -12.33
CA ILE A 25 20.15 11.86 -11.72
C ILE A 25 21.19 12.61 -10.89
N LEU A 26 21.26 12.30 -9.60
CA LEU A 26 22.26 12.86 -8.69
C LEU A 26 23.65 12.27 -8.96
N GLN A 27 24.71 12.94 -8.51
CA GLN A 27 26.09 12.42 -8.59
C GLN A 27 26.24 11.08 -7.83
N SER A 28 25.45 10.91 -6.76
CA SER A 28 25.35 9.66 -6.02
C SER A 28 24.71 8.50 -6.81
N GLY A 29 24.17 8.77 -8.01
CA GLY A 29 23.43 7.83 -8.85
C GLY A 29 21.96 7.66 -8.47
N ALA A 30 21.44 8.38 -7.46
CA ALA A 30 20.02 8.35 -7.11
C ALA A 30 19.17 9.04 -8.19
N ASN A 31 18.00 8.46 -8.50
CA ASN A 31 17.04 9.09 -9.40
C ASN A 31 16.17 10.08 -8.61
N VAL A 32 15.98 11.28 -9.17
CA VAL A 32 15.02 12.28 -8.69
C VAL A 32 13.93 12.45 -9.74
N PHE A 33 12.70 12.29 -9.34
CA PHE A 33 11.51 12.52 -10.18
C PHE A 33 10.79 13.77 -9.67
N HIS A 34 10.71 14.80 -10.49
CA HIS A 34 10.11 16.08 -10.14
C HIS A 34 8.81 16.32 -10.89
N MET A 35 7.75 16.61 -10.14
CA MET A 35 6.47 17.05 -10.68
C MET A 35 6.17 18.48 -10.20
N PRO A 36 6.24 19.48 -11.09
CA PRO A 36 6.01 20.86 -10.73
C PRO A 36 4.53 21.15 -10.40
N THR A 37 4.31 22.05 -9.43
CA THR A 37 2.96 22.44 -8.96
C THR A 37 2.81 23.97 -9.02
N PRO A 38 2.69 24.59 -10.20
CA PRO A 38 2.84 26.05 -10.35
C PRO A 38 1.88 26.90 -9.51
N ASN A 39 0.76 26.34 -9.06
CA ASN A 39 -0.29 27.06 -8.33
C ASN A 39 -0.49 26.54 -6.89
N LEU A 40 0.48 25.82 -6.34
CA LEU A 40 0.35 25.22 -5.01
C LEU A 40 1.62 25.49 -4.19
N ASP A 41 1.44 26.02 -2.97
CA ASP A 41 2.54 26.30 -2.05
C ASP A 41 2.95 25.10 -1.17
N ALA A 42 2.32 23.95 -1.34
CA ALA A 42 2.73 22.73 -0.65
C ALA A 42 3.84 22.01 -1.43
N VAL A 43 4.77 21.44 -0.68
CA VAL A 43 5.90 20.64 -1.19
C VAL A 43 5.90 19.29 -0.50
N LYS A 44 5.98 18.21 -1.29
CA LYS A 44 6.17 16.85 -0.78
C LYS A 44 7.45 16.28 -1.37
N ILE A 45 8.32 15.77 -0.51
CA ILE A 45 9.56 15.09 -0.91
C ILE A 45 9.54 13.71 -0.26
N GLU A 46 9.62 12.66 -1.05
CA GLU A 46 9.69 11.30 -0.58
C GLU A 46 11.04 10.70 -0.97
N VAL A 47 11.83 10.36 0.04
CA VAL A 47 13.14 9.72 -0.10
C VAL A 47 12.94 8.24 0.18
N ILE A 48 13.00 7.42 -0.86
CA ILE A 48 12.59 6.01 -0.79
C ILE A 48 13.75 5.14 -1.28
N GLY A 49 14.13 4.17 -0.47
CA GLY A 49 15.09 3.14 -0.83
C GLY A 49 14.43 1.78 -0.98
N LYS A 50 15.18 0.81 -1.50
CA LYS A 50 14.77 -0.58 -1.55
C LYS A 50 14.72 -1.16 -0.13
N GLY A 51 13.57 -1.72 0.25
CA GLY A 51 13.35 -2.31 1.58
C GLY A 51 14.25 -3.52 1.84
N GLN A 52 14.81 -3.58 3.04
CA GLN A 52 15.76 -4.63 3.42
C GLN A 52 15.14 -5.74 4.29
N ARG A 53 13.84 -5.66 4.58
CA ARG A 53 13.16 -6.62 5.45
C ARG A 53 13.34 -8.09 5.04
N ALA A 54 13.35 -8.35 3.73
CA ALA A 54 13.54 -9.69 3.20
C ALA A 54 14.97 -10.24 3.41
N ASN A 55 15.95 -9.35 3.59
CA ASN A 55 17.36 -9.68 3.81
C ASN A 55 17.70 -9.87 5.29
N LEU A 56 16.73 -9.65 6.20
CA LEU A 56 16.94 -9.79 7.64
C LEU A 56 16.49 -11.18 8.14
N PRO A 57 17.11 -11.69 9.21
CA PRO A 57 16.56 -12.81 9.97
C PRO A 57 15.10 -12.47 10.39
N LEU A 58 14.22 -13.48 10.42
CA LEU A 58 12.83 -13.29 10.82
C LEU A 58 12.67 -12.65 12.20
N SER A 59 13.58 -12.94 13.13
CA SER A 59 13.63 -12.31 14.46
C SER A 59 13.85 -10.78 14.40
N GLN A 60 14.42 -10.27 13.32
CA GLN A 60 14.70 -8.85 13.12
C GLN A 60 13.70 -8.16 12.19
N THR A 61 12.58 -8.79 11.87
CA THR A 61 11.55 -8.29 10.93
C THR A 61 10.98 -6.92 11.31
N LEU A 62 11.08 -6.50 12.57
CA LEU A 62 10.64 -5.19 13.07
C LEU A 62 11.73 -4.10 12.98
N LEU A 63 12.98 -4.46 12.73
CA LEU A 63 14.10 -3.52 12.75
C LEU A 63 13.93 -2.33 11.80
N PRO A 64 13.47 -2.51 10.53
CA PRO A 64 13.21 -1.39 9.63
C PRO A 64 12.21 -0.37 10.20
N SER A 65 11.08 -0.86 10.72
CA SER A 65 10.04 0.01 11.25
C SER A 65 10.48 0.77 12.51
N PHE A 66 11.21 0.11 13.41
CA PHE A 66 11.76 0.76 14.59
C PHE A 66 12.79 1.81 14.20
N THR A 67 13.71 1.49 13.28
CA THR A 67 14.73 2.44 12.85
C THR A 67 14.09 3.70 12.25
N LEU A 68 13.19 3.55 11.29
CA LEU A 68 12.55 4.70 10.64
C LEU A 68 11.74 5.56 11.62
N GLN A 69 10.98 4.93 12.53
CA GLN A 69 10.23 5.67 13.54
C GLN A 69 11.12 6.37 14.56
N MET A 70 12.27 5.78 14.88
CA MET A 70 13.19 6.32 15.88
C MET A 70 14.10 7.43 15.34
N LEU A 71 14.18 7.66 14.01
CA LEU A 71 14.91 8.80 13.44
C LEU A 71 14.38 10.14 13.96
N ALA A 72 13.08 10.24 14.22
CA ALA A 72 12.44 11.45 14.75
C ALA A 72 12.51 11.57 16.28
N GLU A 73 13.07 10.60 17.00
CA GLU A 73 13.07 10.57 18.46
C GLU A 73 14.31 11.22 19.08
N GLY A 74 15.26 11.68 18.26
CA GLY A 74 16.41 12.45 18.72
C GLY A 74 17.61 12.40 17.78
N THR A 75 18.31 13.52 17.75
CA THR A 75 19.59 13.72 17.07
C THR A 75 20.66 14.16 18.09
N GLN A 76 21.90 14.34 17.65
CA GLN A 76 22.94 14.90 18.51
C GLN A 76 22.65 16.35 18.96
N LYS A 77 21.79 17.08 18.23
CA LYS A 77 21.49 18.50 18.50
C LYS A 77 20.12 18.73 19.10
N ARG A 78 19.18 17.81 18.91
CA ARG A 78 17.77 17.98 19.30
C ARG A 78 17.21 16.70 19.91
N ASP A 79 16.41 16.84 20.94
CA ASP A 79 15.56 15.77 21.44
C ASP A 79 14.23 15.67 20.67
N ALA A 80 13.40 14.68 21.00
CA ALA A 80 12.14 14.41 20.31
C ALA A 80 11.16 15.59 20.40
N GLU A 81 11.08 16.27 21.55
CA GLU A 81 10.20 17.41 21.76
C GLU A 81 10.64 18.62 20.93
N GLN A 82 11.95 18.89 20.88
CA GLN A 82 12.51 19.95 20.05
C GLN A 82 12.30 19.70 18.57
N ILE A 83 12.41 18.45 18.11
CA ILE A 83 12.11 18.05 16.71
C ILE A 83 10.62 18.29 16.41
N ALA A 84 9.72 17.79 17.28
CA ALA A 84 8.29 17.94 17.09
C ALA A 84 7.87 19.43 17.07
N ASN A 85 8.31 20.20 18.06
CA ASN A 85 8.01 21.66 18.14
C ASN A 85 8.57 22.42 16.92
N PHE A 86 9.73 22.03 16.39
CA PHE A 86 10.29 22.65 15.20
C PHE A 86 9.42 22.37 13.96
N LEU A 87 8.99 21.11 13.77
CA LEU A 87 8.12 20.74 12.66
C LEU A 87 6.75 21.42 12.75
N ASP A 88 6.14 21.43 13.93
CA ASP A 88 4.84 22.08 14.17
C ASP A 88 4.90 23.59 13.91
N PHE A 89 5.97 24.27 14.37
CA PHE A 89 6.17 25.70 14.14
C PHE A 89 6.26 26.05 12.64
N HIS A 90 6.84 25.15 11.84
CA HIS A 90 6.99 25.33 10.39
C HIS A 90 5.86 24.68 9.58
N ALA A 91 4.73 24.27 10.20
CA ALA A 91 3.61 23.59 9.57
C ALA A 91 4.08 22.45 8.64
N SER A 92 4.98 21.61 9.16
CA SER A 92 5.66 20.57 8.38
C SER A 92 5.60 19.23 9.08
N GLU A 93 5.72 18.16 8.30
CA GLU A 93 5.71 16.78 8.78
C GLU A 93 6.85 15.99 8.15
N ILE A 94 7.52 15.18 8.96
CA ILE A 94 8.42 14.12 8.49
C ILE A 94 7.89 12.79 8.99
N SER A 95 7.53 11.89 8.08
CA SER A 95 6.92 10.61 8.43
C SER A 95 7.58 9.43 7.72
N PRO A 96 7.63 8.23 8.34
CA PRO A 96 8.22 7.05 7.74
C PRO A 96 7.36 6.50 6.60
N ILE A 97 8.02 6.02 5.54
CA ILE A 97 7.44 5.19 4.48
C ILE A 97 7.97 3.78 4.67
N LEU A 98 7.08 2.81 4.82
CA LEU A 98 7.48 1.42 4.98
C LEU A 98 6.46 0.49 4.31
N THR A 99 6.93 -0.23 3.32
CA THR A 99 6.26 -1.37 2.71
C THR A 99 7.16 -2.61 2.79
N PHE A 100 6.77 -3.73 2.20
CA PHE A 100 7.65 -4.89 2.13
C PHE A 100 8.82 -4.71 1.15
N GLY A 101 8.61 -3.94 0.07
CA GLY A 101 9.63 -3.74 -0.97
C GLY A 101 10.38 -2.42 -0.88
N HIS A 102 9.85 -1.44 -0.15
CA HIS A 102 10.39 -0.08 -0.10
C HIS A 102 10.32 0.50 1.31
N GLU A 103 11.32 1.31 1.64
CA GLU A 103 11.42 1.99 2.94
C GLU A 103 12.05 3.38 2.78
N GLY A 104 11.70 4.30 3.65
CA GLY A 104 12.20 5.66 3.58
C GLY A 104 11.41 6.64 4.41
N MET A 105 11.49 7.92 4.04
CA MET A 105 10.84 9.02 4.74
C MET A 105 10.13 9.95 3.76
N SER A 106 9.00 10.49 4.18
CA SER A 106 8.26 11.56 3.50
C SER A 106 8.41 12.86 4.26
N ILE A 107 8.66 13.95 3.54
CA ILE A 107 8.63 15.31 4.04
C ILE A 107 7.45 16.00 3.38
N LEU A 108 6.54 16.54 4.17
CA LEU A 108 5.47 17.43 3.73
C LEU A 108 5.69 18.79 4.37
N SER A 109 5.75 19.84 3.56
CA SER A 109 6.01 21.21 4.05
C SER A 109 5.34 22.22 3.13
N THR A 110 5.40 23.49 3.52
CA THR A 110 5.11 24.59 2.62
C THR A 110 6.35 25.00 1.83
N LYS A 111 6.17 25.62 0.68
CA LYS A 111 7.26 26.20 -0.09
C LYS A 111 8.10 27.20 0.74
N LEU A 112 7.46 27.95 1.63
CA LEU A 112 8.11 28.91 2.50
C LEU A 112 9.13 28.25 3.43
N HIS A 113 8.82 27.06 3.96
CA HIS A 113 9.60 26.45 5.05
C HIS A 113 10.43 25.24 4.63
N ILE A 114 10.28 24.73 3.41
CA ILE A 114 10.98 23.50 3.00
C ILE A 114 12.50 23.57 3.22
N PHE A 115 13.12 24.70 2.91
CA PHE A 115 14.58 24.90 3.06
C PHE A 115 15.04 25.06 4.53
N GLU A 116 14.11 25.21 5.48
CA GLU A 116 14.36 25.17 6.92
C GLU A 116 14.22 23.73 7.44
N ILE A 117 13.36 22.93 6.81
CA ILE A 117 13.11 21.54 7.21
C ILE A 117 14.19 20.59 6.69
N LEU A 118 14.72 20.81 5.48
CA LEU A 118 15.73 19.93 4.89
C LEU A 118 17.00 19.74 5.76
N PRO A 119 17.57 20.80 6.41
CA PRO A 119 18.69 20.61 7.35
C PRO A 119 18.34 19.71 8.55
N LEU A 120 17.11 19.80 9.09
CA LEU A 120 16.65 18.90 10.14
C LEU A 120 16.58 17.46 9.63
N PHE A 121 16.06 17.27 8.42
CA PHE A 121 15.98 15.94 7.81
C PHE A 121 17.37 15.30 7.65
N LEU A 122 18.35 16.06 7.14
CA LEU A 122 19.73 15.58 7.07
C LEU A 122 20.33 15.25 8.44
N GLU A 123 20.08 16.10 9.44
CA GLU A 123 20.51 15.85 10.83
C GLU A 123 19.94 14.53 11.38
N MET A 124 18.64 14.25 11.11
CA MET A 124 18.00 12.98 11.49
C MET A 124 18.63 11.76 10.82
N ILE A 125 19.14 11.89 9.60
CA ILE A 125 19.81 10.82 8.86
C ILE A 125 21.26 10.62 9.33
N GLU A 126 21.99 11.73 9.51
CA GLU A 126 23.44 11.69 9.78
C GLU A 126 23.78 11.42 11.23
N THR A 127 23.00 11.98 12.15
CA THR A 127 23.35 11.99 13.57
C THR A 127 22.20 11.54 14.49
N PRO A 128 21.42 10.50 14.15
CA PRO A 128 20.38 9.99 15.03
C PRO A 128 20.99 9.46 16.34
N THR A 129 20.31 9.64 17.47
CA THR A 129 20.80 9.15 18.78
C THR A 129 20.06 7.91 19.28
N PHE A 130 18.90 7.60 18.73
CA PHE A 130 18.07 6.47 19.15
C PHE A 130 17.96 6.34 20.68
N PRO A 131 17.43 7.34 21.42
CA PRO A 131 17.48 7.38 22.86
C PRO A 131 16.86 6.13 23.49
N LEU A 132 17.54 5.55 24.52
CA LEU A 132 17.08 4.30 25.13
C LEU A 132 15.71 4.41 25.79
N GLU A 133 15.38 5.56 26.36
CA GLU A 133 14.06 5.84 26.93
C GLU A 133 12.98 5.79 25.85
N MET A 134 13.20 6.44 24.69
CA MET A 134 12.28 6.45 23.58
C MET A 134 12.16 5.05 22.95
N LEU A 135 13.26 4.31 22.88
CA LEU A 135 13.23 2.91 22.43
C LEU A 135 12.38 2.05 23.38
N ALA A 136 12.53 2.19 24.69
CA ALA A 136 11.71 1.48 25.68
C ALA A 136 10.23 1.83 25.54
N LYS A 137 9.90 3.12 25.37
CA LYS A 137 8.53 3.58 25.10
C LYS A 137 7.95 2.95 23.83
N ARG A 138 8.69 2.97 22.71
CA ARG A 138 8.28 2.36 21.43
C ARG A 138 8.07 0.85 21.57
N LYS A 139 8.94 0.15 22.26
CA LYS A 139 8.77 -1.28 22.58
C LYS A 139 7.47 -1.53 23.34
N SER A 140 7.19 -0.75 24.37
CA SER A 140 5.96 -0.89 25.16
C SER A 140 4.71 -0.65 24.29
N GLN A 141 4.70 0.39 23.44
CA GLN A 141 3.62 0.66 22.50
C GLN A 141 3.44 -0.48 21.49
N ARG A 142 4.53 -1.03 20.94
CA ARG A 142 4.45 -2.14 19.98
C ARG A 142 3.96 -3.43 20.63
N ARG A 143 4.38 -3.72 21.85
CA ARG A 143 3.85 -4.88 22.61
C ARG A 143 2.33 -4.77 22.81
N LEU A 144 1.84 -3.58 23.21
CA LEU A 144 0.39 -3.33 23.32
C LEU A 144 -0.31 -3.50 21.96
N SER A 145 0.26 -2.97 20.88
CA SER A 145 -0.29 -3.13 19.53
C SER A 145 -0.39 -4.61 19.14
N ILE A 146 0.65 -5.41 19.38
CA ILE A 146 0.64 -6.86 19.12
C ILE A 146 -0.48 -7.56 19.90
N GLN A 147 -0.65 -7.22 21.18
CA GLN A 147 -1.73 -7.78 21.99
C GLN A 147 -3.10 -7.45 21.38
N LEU A 148 -3.36 -6.18 21.09
CA LEU A 148 -4.63 -5.73 20.49
C LEU A 148 -4.86 -6.33 19.10
N GLU A 149 -3.80 -6.47 18.29
CA GLU A 149 -3.88 -7.12 16.98
C GLU A 149 -4.26 -8.61 17.10
N LYS A 150 -3.76 -9.29 18.12
CA LYS A 150 -4.11 -10.70 18.39
C LYS A 150 -5.55 -10.85 18.92
N GLU A 151 -6.03 -9.90 19.70
CA GLU A 151 -7.40 -9.92 20.23
C GLU A 151 -8.45 -9.65 19.14
N LYS A 152 -8.16 -8.77 18.18
CA LYS A 152 -9.05 -8.43 17.07
C LYS A 152 -9.10 -9.56 16.03
N THR A 153 -10.29 -10.15 15.84
CA THR A 153 -10.50 -11.23 14.87
C THR A 153 -10.06 -10.86 13.46
N ALA A 154 -10.36 -9.62 13.01
CA ALA A 154 -10.00 -9.11 11.69
C ALA A 154 -8.48 -9.03 11.46
N SER A 155 -7.72 -8.52 12.44
CA SER A 155 -6.26 -8.45 12.38
C SER A 155 -5.65 -9.84 12.39
N ARG A 156 -6.16 -10.70 13.27
CA ARG A 156 -5.72 -12.10 13.38
C ARG A 156 -6.00 -12.88 12.09
N ALA A 157 -7.19 -12.76 11.52
CA ALA A 157 -7.55 -13.41 10.26
C ALA A 157 -6.61 -12.94 9.10
N SER A 158 -6.30 -11.66 9.03
CA SER A 158 -5.37 -11.13 8.02
C SER A 158 -3.95 -11.65 8.20
N GLN A 159 -3.47 -11.78 9.45
CA GLN A 159 -2.17 -12.36 9.75
C GLN A 159 -2.11 -13.84 9.36
N LEU A 160 -3.11 -14.62 9.78
CA LEU A 160 -3.21 -16.05 9.48
C LEU A 160 -3.39 -16.30 7.98
N PHE A 161 -4.11 -15.43 7.27
CA PHE A 161 -4.25 -15.53 5.81
C PHE A 161 -2.91 -15.37 5.10
N ARG A 162 -2.10 -14.36 5.49
CA ARG A 162 -0.74 -14.26 4.94
C ARG A 162 0.11 -15.48 5.30
N GLN A 163 0.03 -15.95 6.54
CA GLN A 163 0.73 -17.16 6.96
C GLN A 163 0.27 -18.40 6.16
N SER A 164 -1.02 -18.51 5.85
CA SER A 164 -1.57 -19.62 5.06
C SER A 164 -1.13 -19.55 3.61
N LEU A 165 -0.92 -18.35 3.04
CA LEU A 165 -0.40 -18.21 1.68
C LEU A 165 1.11 -18.43 1.60
N PHE A 166 1.88 -17.84 2.51
CA PHE A 166 3.34 -17.78 2.39
C PHE A 166 4.08 -18.81 3.25
N GLY A 167 3.43 -19.35 4.26
CA GLY A 167 4.10 -20.14 5.30
C GLY A 167 4.69 -19.30 6.44
N LYS A 168 4.84 -19.90 7.61
CA LYS A 168 5.32 -19.22 8.83
C LYS A 168 6.81 -18.80 8.78
N ASN A 169 7.58 -19.45 7.93
CA ASN A 169 9.03 -19.21 7.78
C ASN A 169 9.33 -18.21 6.64
N HIS A 170 8.33 -17.71 5.95
CA HIS A 170 8.48 -16.72 4.90
C HIS A 170 8.38 -15.30 5.47
N PRO A 171 9.21 -14.31 5.06
CA PRO A 171 9.16 -12.93 5.56
C PRO A 171 7.78 -12.26 5.47
N TYR A 172 6.96 -12.66 4.49
CA TYR A 172 5.61 -12.12 4.29
C TYR A 172 4.54 -12.84 5.11
N GLY A 173 4.82 -14.07 5.56
CA GLY A 173 3.92 -14.88 6.38
C GLY A 173 4.23 -14.88 7.88
N VAL A 174 5.42 -14.39 8.27
CA VAL A 174 5.88 -14.42 9.66
C VAL A 174 4.91 -13.71 10.62
N GLU A 175 4.58 -14.36 11.71
CA GLU A 175 3.83 -13.75 12.81
C GLU A 175 4.76 -12.98 13.73
N ILE A 176 4.32 -11.83 14.22
CA ILE A 176 5.09 -10.99 15.14
C ILE A 176 4.74 -11.37 16.57
N TYR A 177 5.78 -11.68 17.36
CA TYR A 177 5.69 -12.00 18.78
C TYR A 177 6.39 -10.95 19.64
N PHE A 178 6.21 -10.99 20.95
CA PHE A 178 6.85 -10.06 21.90
C PHE A 178 8.36 -10.17 21.86
N GLU A 179 8.87 -11.37 21.65
CA GLU A 179 10.30 -11.65 21.55
C GLU A 179 10.97 -10.85 20.43
N HIS A 180 10.30 -10.68 19.28
CA HIS A 180 10.79 -9.83 18.18
C HIS A 180 10.95 -8.35 18.60
N VAL A 181 10.11 -7.89 19.54
CA VAL A 181 10.21 -6.52 20.08
C VAL A 181 11.35 -6.44 21.10
N ASP A 182 11.44 -7.44 21.98
CA ASP A 182 12.41 -7.45 23.07
C ASP A 182 13.85 -7.56 22.56
N GLU A 183 14.08 -8.29 21.48
CA GLU A 183 15.38 -8.46 20.84
C GLU A 183 15.94 -7.21 20.15
N ILE A 184 15.13 -6.18 19.91
CA ILE A 184 15.61 -4.94 19.29
C ILE A 184 16.53 -4.19 20.26
N LYS A 185 17.72 -3.85 19.77
CA LYS A 185 18.74 -3.12 20.52
C LYS A 185 19.14 -1.84 19.79
N GLN A 186 19.58 -0.83 20.54
CA GLN A 186 20.02 0.44 20.01
C GLN A 186 21.12 0.27 18.93
N GLU A 187 22.09 -0.63 19.17
CA GLU A 187 23.19 -0.89 18.25
C GLU A 187 22.70 -1.40 16.89
N GLN A 188 21.60 -2.17 16.88
CA GLN A 188 20.99 -2.65 15.64
C GLN A 188 20.33 -1.53 14.86
N LEU A 189 19.72 -0.53 15.55
CA LEU A 189 19.15 0.66 14.91
C LEU A 189 20.25 1.50 14.25
N TYR A 190 21.40 1.71 14.95
CA TYR A 190 22.56 2.37 14.38
C TYR A 190 23.11 1.62 13.16
N PHE A 191 23.25 0.31 13.26
CA PHE A 191 23.71 -0.51 12.15
C PHE A 191 22.75 -0.42 10.97
N TYR A 192 21.45 -0.57 11.21
CA TYR A 192 20.44 -0.51 10.16
C TYR A 192 20.42 0.85 9.46
N SER A 193 20.36 1.93 10.23
CA SER A 193 20.37 3.29 9.72
C SER A 193 21.63 3.61 8.89
N SER A 194 22.82 3.20 9.38
CA SER A 194 24.09 3.54 8.76
C SER A 194 24.51 2.61 7.63
N GLN A 195 24.04 1.35 7.59
CA GLN A 195 24.52 0.35 6.62
C GLN A 195 23.44 -0.18 5.69
N LEU A 196 22.19 -0.32 6.14
CA LEU A 196 21.14 -1.01 5.41
C LEU A 196 20.08 -0.06 4.84
N LEU A 197 19.73 1.00 5.53
CA LEU A 197 18.79 2.01 5.05
C LEU A 197 19.37 2.77 3.84
N TRP A 198 18.54 3.34 3.00
CA TRP A 198 18.90 4.17 1.84
C TRP A 198 19.58 3.38 0.69
N GLN A 199 19.10 2.17 0.41
CA GLN A 199 19.59 1.36 -0.70
C GLN A 199 18.89 1.72 -2.01
N ASN A 200 19.66 1.96 -3.08
CA ASN A 200 19.13 2.29 -4.42
C ASN A 200 18.04 3.36 -4.36
N LEU A 201 18.43 4.55 -3.90
CA LEU A 201 17.49 5.65 -3.64
C LEU A 201 16.77 6.13 -4.89
N GLU A 202 15.48 6.35 -4.72
CA GLU A 202 14.61 7.13 -5.59
C GLU A 202 13.97 8.24 -4.78
N ILE A 203 13.98 9.46 -5.32
CA ILE A 203 13.45 10.64 -4.64
C ILE A 203 12.34 11.22 -5.49
N PHE A 204 11.16 11.35 -4.91
CA PHE A 204 9.97 11.87 -5.58
C PHE A 204 9.68 13.27 -5.01
N VAL A 205 9.76 14.28 -5.86
CA VAL A 205 9.58 15.69 -5.48
C VAL A 205 8.34 16.23 -6.17
N THR A 206 7.36 16.66 -5.39
CA THR A 206 6.18 17.36 -5.89
C THR A 206 6.18 18.75 -5.27
N GLY A 207 6.32 19.78 -6.09
CA GLY A 207 6.42 21.16 -5.61
C GLY A 207 6.79 22.15 -6.71
N ASN A 208 6.62 23.43 -6.40
CA ASN A 208 6.97 24.52 -7.29
C ASN A 208 8.28 25.18 -6.85
N PHE A 209 9.33 25.06 -7.66
CA PHE A 209 10.65 25.63 -7.41
C PHE A 209 11.09 26.55 -8.56
N SER A 210 11.67 27.70 -8.24
CA SER A 210 12.46 28.46 -9.19
C SER A 210 13.76 27.73 -9.52
N SER A 211 14.46 28.11 -10.57
CA SER A 211 15.73 27.48 -10.94
C SER A 211 16.75 27.50 -9.79
N SER A 212 16.87 28.62 -9.09
CA SER A 212 17.77 28.74 -7.94
C SER A 212 17.36 27.90 -6.72
N GLU A 213 16.06 27.79 -6.47
CA GLU A 213 15.54 26.91 -5.41
C GLU A 213 15.75 25.43 -5.77
N TRP A 214 15.58 25.09 -7.05
CA TRP A 214 15.83 23.74 -7.54
C TRP A 214 17.31 23.34 -7.38
N GLU A 215 18.24 24.19 -7.81
CA GLU A 215 19.67 23.96 -7.60
C GLU A 215 20.00 23.75 -6.11
N LYS A 216 19.47 24.62 -5.24
CA LYS A 216 19.64 24.47 -3.78
C LYS A 216 19.04 23.17 -3.26
N LEU A 217 17.88 22.75 -3.76
CA LEU A 217 17.28 21.47 -3.39
C LEU A 217 18.19 20.29 -3.80
N ILE A 218 18.70 20.31 -5.03
CA ILE A 218 19.62 19.27 -5.51
C ILE A 218 20.87 19.18 -4.62
N GLU A 219 21.46 20.31 -4.21
CA GLU A 219 22.61 20.33 -3.29
C GLU A 219 22.29 19.64 -1.95
N PHE A 220 21.05 19.77 -1.44
CA PHE A 220 20.60 19.04 -0.26
C PHE A 220 20.44 17.55 -0.52
N LEU A 221 19.83 17.21 -1.64
CA LEU A 221 19.54 15.81 -1.98
C LEU A 221 20.84 15.02 -2.23
N GLU A 222 21.88 15.65 -2.73
CA GLU A 222 23.22 15.04 -2.91
C GLU A 222 23.88 14.60 -1.59
N GLN A 223 23.47 15.19 -0.45
CA GLN A 223 24.00 14.83 0.87
C GLN A 223 23.35 13.57 1.42
N ILE A 224 22.21 13.13 0.86
CA ILE A 224 21.53 11.92 1.32
C ILE A 224 22.34 10.69 0.87
N PRO A 225 22.68 9.78 1.77
CA PRO A 225 23.43 8.58 1.40
C PRO A 225 22.65 7.73 0.40
N ASN A 226 23.24 7.45 -0.76
CA ASN A 226 22.72 6.46 -1.70
C ASN A 226 23.64 5.24 -1.69
N ARG A 227 23.19 4.15 -1.08
CA ARG A 227 23.96 2.92 -1.00
C ARG A 227 23.65 2.02 -2.18
N LYS A 228 24.64 1.28 -2.66
CA LYS A 228 24.40 0.23 -3.66
C LYS A 228 23.53 -0.85 -3.03
N GLY A 229 22.47 -1.25 -3.72
CA GLY A 229 21.57 -2.30 -3.27
C GLY A 229 22.33 -3.57 -2.94
N LEU A 230 21.92 -4.22 -1.86
CA LEU A 230 22.36 -5.57 -1.56
C LEU A 230 21.84 -6.53 -2.63
N GLU A 231 22.61 -7.59 -2.90
CA GLU A 231 22.14 -8.67 -3.75
C GLU A 231 20.80 -9.22 -3.22
N PRO A 232 19.80 -9.40 -4.10
CA PRO A 232 18.52 -9.93 -3.68
C PRO A 232 18.68 -11.31 -3.05
N VAL A 233 18.18 -11.48 -1.83
CA VAL A 233 18.10 -12.79 -1.20
C VAL A 233 16.97 -13.58 -1.87
N LEU A 234 17.27 -14.83 -2.24
CA LEU A 234 16.26 -15.75 -2.72
C LEU A 234 15.27 -16.04 -1.56
N LEU A 235 14.06 -15.57 -1.71
CA LEU A 235 13.01 -15.84 -0.73
C LEU A 235 12.64 -17.33 -0.71
N PRO A 236 12.27 -17.88 0.45
CA PRO A 236 11.69 -19.22 0.51
C PRO A 236 10.50 -19.32 -0.45
N GLN A 237 10.30 -20.51 -1.03
CA GLN A 237 9.08 -20.72 -1.80
C GLN A 237 7.87 -20.69 -0.86
N PRO A 238 6.77 -20.05 -1.27
CA PRO A 238 5.53 -20.08 -0.50
C PRO A 238 5.03 -21.52 -0.29
N GLU A 239 4.57 -21.80 0.92
CA GLU A 239 3.98 -23.09 1.29
C GLU A 239 2.50 -22.87 1.69
N PRO A 240 1.58 -22.76 0.72
CA PRO A 240 0.18 -22.45 1.01
C PRO A 240 -0.52 -23.59 1.74
N ILE A 241 -1.45 -23.21 2.63
CA ILE A 241 -2.35 -24.11 3.35
C ILE A 241 -3.78 -23.82 2.88
N ASP A 242 -4.55 -24.86 2.58
CA ASP A 242 -5.87 -24.72 1.96
C ASP A 242 -6.90 -24.02 2.86
N SER A 243 -6.90 -24.33 4.15
CA SER A 243 -7.83 -23.72 5.10
C SER A 243 -7.28 -23.67 6.51
N PHE A 244 -7.73 -22.68 7.26
CA PHE A 244 -7.40 -22.53 8.68
C PHE A 244 -8.61 -21.93 9.44
N HIS A 245 -8.96 -22.55 10.56
CA HIS A 245 -10.03 -22.07 11.42
C HIS A 245 -9.55 -21.93 12.88
N GLU A 246 -9.49 -20.69 13.38
CA GLU A 246 -9.22 -20.38 14.78
C GLU A 246 -10.55 -20.10 15.50
N ILE A 247 -10.99 -21.05 16.34
CA ILE A 247 -12.24 -20.93 17.09
C ILE A 247 -12.01 -20.00 18.28
N ARG A 248 -12.93 -19.03 18.44
CA ARG A 248 -13.00 -18.11 19.59
C ARG A 248 -14.39 -18.16 20.19
N GLU A 249 -14.55 -18.84 21.30
CA GLU A 249 -15.86 -19.05 21.93
C GLU A 249 -16.56 -17.74 22.32
N SER A 250 -15.79 -16.75 22.79
CA SER A 250 -16.30 -15.43 23.21
C SER A 250 -16.59 -14.45 22.07
N ALA A 251 -16.21 -14.78 20.84
CA ALA A 251 -16.40 -13.88 19.71
C ALA A 251 -17.86 -13.88 19.26
N VAL A 252 -18.42 -12.69 19.08
CA VAL A 252 -19.77 -12.48 18.51
C VAL A 252 -19.74 -12.37 16.99
N GLN A 253 -18.55 -12.15 16.42
CA GLN A 253 -18.29 -12.04 14.99
C GLN A 253 -17.16 -12.97 14.57
N SER A 254 -17.25 -13.48 13.33
CA SER A 254 -16.17 -14.18 12.65
C SER A 254 -15.57 -13.29 11.58
N SER A 255 -14.25 -13.26 11.51
CA SER A 255 -13.52 -12.61 10.43
C SER A 255 -13.10 -13.65 9.40
N ILE A 256 -13.52 -13.45 8.16
CA ILE A 256 -13.30 -14.35 7.03
C ILE A 256 -12.29 -13.71 6.09
N ARG A 257 -11.30 -14.51 5.62
CA ARG A 257 -10.39 -14.17 4.52
C ARG A 257 -10.36 -15.33 3.54
N VAL A 258 -10.73 -15.06 2.29
CA VAL A 258 -10.78 -16.07 1.22
C VAL A 258 -9.98 -15.56 0.03
N GLY A 259 -9.03 -16.34 -0.48
CA GLY A 259 -8.23 -15.85 -1.59
C GLY A 259 -7.13 -16.80 -2.04
N LYS A 260 -6.24 -16.30 -2.89
CA LYS A 260 -5.13 -17.06 -3.47
C LYS A 260 -4.07 -16.13 -4.06
N PHE A 261 -2.94 -16.67 -4.46
CA PHE A 261 -1.97 -15.92 -5.27
C PHE A 261 -2.60 -15.45 -6.59
N SER A 262 -2.12 -14.31 -7.06
CA SER A 262 -2.62 -13.64 -8.27
C SER A 262 -1.46 -13.27 -9.19
N ILE A 263 -1.81 -12.84 -10.40
CA ILE A 263 -0.87 -12.36 -11.40
C ILE A 263 -0.35 -10.96 -11.05
N PRO A 264 0.90 -10.61 -11.42
CA PRO A 264 1.45 -9.28 -11.20
C PRO A 264 0.81 -8.24 -12.13
N LYS A 265 0.96 -6.96 -11.78
CA LYS A 265 0.44 -5.83 -12.58
C LYS A 265 0.99 -5.80 -14.01
N THR A 266 2.18 -6.34 -14.24
CA THR A 266 2.81 -6.45 -15.57
C THR A 266 2.17 -7.51 -16.47
N HIS A 267 1.32 -8.38 -15.92
CA HIS A 267 0.67 -9.43 -16.72
C HIS A 267 -0.46 -8.83 -17.59
N PRO A 268 -0.60 -9.22 -18.87
CA PRO A 268 -1.63 -8.69 -19.78
C PRO A 268 -3.06 -8.80 -19.25
N ASP A 269 -3.37 -9.86 -18.50
CA ASP A 269 -4.70 -10.08 -17.94
C ASP A 269 -4.95 -9.29 -16.63
N PHE A 270 -3.98 -8.51 -16.14
CA PHE A 270 -4.16 -7.81 -14.85
C PHE A 270 -5.27 -6.76 -14.92
N ILE A 271 -5.35 -5.99 -16.00
CA ILE A 271 -6.40 -4.98 -16.18
C ILE A 271 -7.79 -5.64 -16.23
N PRO A 272 -8.05 -6.65 -17.08
CA PRO A 272 -9.30 -7.40 -17.04
C PRO A 272 -9.62 -8.03 -15.68
N LEU A 273 -8.63 -8.60 -15.00
CA LEU A 273 -8.78 -9.17 -13.66
C LEU A 273 -9.14 -8.09 -12.62
N SER A 274 -8.61 -6.86 -12.77
CA SER A 274 -8.98 -5.77 -11.89
C SER A 274 -10.44 -5.32 -12.07
N VAL A 275 -10.99 -5.45 -13.27
CA VAL A 275 -12.41 -5.21 -13.55
C VAL A 275 -13.27 -6.34 -12.94
N PHE A 276 -12.90 -7.59 -13.15
CA PHE A 276 -13.56 -8.73 -12.48
C PHE A 276 -13.62 -8.54 -10.96
N ASN A 277 -12.49 -8.19 -10.33
CA ASN A 277 -12.43 -7.91 -8.90
C ASN A 277 -13.36 -6.76 -8.49
N THR A 278 -13.47 -5.70 -9.29
CA THR A 278 -14.36 -4.57 -9.00
C THR A 278 -15.82 -5.02 -9.01
N ILE A 279 -16.24 -5.80 -10.01
CA ILE A 279 -17.60 -6.34 -10.11
C ILE A 279 -17.92 -7.22 -8.91
N LEU A 280 -16.99 -8.10 -8.54
CA LEU A 280 -17.19 -9.03 -7.43
C LEU A 280 -17.34 -8.33 -6.08
N GLY A 281 -16.38 -7.50 -5.68
CA GLY A 281 -16.35 -6.90 -4.33
C GLY A 281 -15.55 -5.60 -4.23
N GLY A 282 -15.21 -4.94 -5.35
CA GLY A 282 -14.30 -3.79 -5.37
C GLY A 282 -14.98 -2.42 -5.23
N TYR A 283 -16.30 -2.35 -5.13
CA TYR A 283 -17.03 -1.09 -4.95
C TYR A 283 -18.37 -1.33 -4.23
N PHE A 284 -19.03 -0.25 -3.81
CA PHE A 284 -20.25 -0.32 -3.00
C PHE A 284 -21.41 -1.06 -3.69
N GLY A 285 -21.58 -0.94 -5.00
CA GLY A 285 -22.60 -1.65 -5.79
C GLY A 285 -22.17 -3.04 -6.28
N SER A 286 -21.09 -3.61 -5.75
CA SER A 286 -20.57 -4.93 -6.16
C SER A 286 -21.45 -6.09 -5.71
N ARG A 287 -21.32 -7.24 -6.36
CA ARG A 287 -22.16 -8.41 -6.12
C ARG A 287 -22.11 -8.91 -4.68
N LEU A 288 -20.91 -9.01 -4.10
CA LEU A 288 -20.77 -9.43 -2.70
C LEU A 288 -21.45 -8.46 -1.73
N ILE A 289 -21.39 -7.15 -1.98
CA ILE A 289 -22.06 -6.15 -1.13
C ILE A 289 -23.57 -6.28 -1.28
N LYS A 290 -24.09 -6.34 -2.50
CA LYS A 290 -25.54 -6.49 -2.74
C LYS A 290 -26.08 -7.76 -2.06
N ASN A 291 -25.48 -8.92 -2.31
CA ASN A 291 -25.95 -10.18 -1.78
C ASN A 291 -25.81 -10.26 -0.24
N ILE A 292 -24.60 -10.06 0.28
CA ILE A 292 -24.30 -10.45 1.68
C ILE A 292 -24.60 -9.32 2.66
N ARG A 293 -24.42 -8.04 2.23
CA ARG A 293 -24.69 -6.88 3.09
C ARG A 293 -26.11 -6.36 2.94
N GLU A 294 -26.58 -6.10 1.70
CA GLU A 294 -27.86 -5.41 1.46
C GLU A 294 -29.02 -6.38 1.55
N ASP A 295 -28.98 -7.52 0.86
CA ASP A 295 -30.10 -8.45 0.81
C ASP A 295 -30.18 -9.32 2.08
N LYS A 296 -29.05 -9.82 2.58
CA LYS A 296 -29.00 -10.75 3.72
C LYS A 296 -28.68 -10.09 5.07
N GLY A 297 -28.04 -8.94 5.07
CA GLY A 297 -27.71 -8.21 6.31
C GLY A 297 -26.69 -8.91 7.22
N HIS A 298 -25.86 -9.82 6.70
CA HIS A 298 -24.94 -10.64 7.50
C HIS A 298 -23.65 -9.93 7.90
N THR A 299 -23.35 -8.80 7.28
CA THR A 299 -22.13 -8.02 7.53
C THR A 299 -22.36 -6.52 7.36
N TYR A 300 -21.54 -5.70 8.02
CA TYR A 300 -21.43 -4.28 7.74
C TYR A 300 -20.54 -3.96 6.51
N GLY A 301 -19.70 -4.90 6.12
CA GLY A 301 -18.85 -4.74 4.95
C GLY A 301 -18.16 -6.03 4.53
N ILE A 302 -18.16 -6.23 3.22
CA ILE A 302 -17.42 -7.27 2.53
C ILE A 302 -16.78 -6.65 1.31
N TYR A 303 -15.56 -6.99 1.03
CA TYR A 303 -14.84 -6.47 -0.14
C TYR A 303 -13.87 -7.50 -0.71
N SER A 304 -13.55 -7.36 -1.98
CA SER A 304 -12.46 -8.09 -2.63
C SER A 304 -11.38 -7.12 -3.12
N SER A 305 -10.14 -7.56 -3.11
CA SER A 305 -9.01 -6.77 -3.59
C SER A 305 -7.92 -7.62 -4.23
N LEU A 306 -7.19 -6.99 -5.16
CA LEU A 306 -5.89 -7.45 -5.65
C LEU A 306 -4.82 -6.70 -4.85
N ALA A 307 -4.15 -7.39 -3.96
CA ALA A 307 -3.14 -6.84 -3.07
C ALA A 307 -1.73 -7.27 -3.50
N GLU A 308 -0.74 -6.47 -3.08
CA GLU A 308 0.67 -6.69 -3.39
C GLU A 308 1.50 -6.70 -2.12
N ILE A 309 2.39 -7.66 -1.99
CA ILE A 309 3.39 -7.75 -0.92
C ILE A 309 4.75 -8.03 -1.56
N GLY A 310 5.65 -7.04 -1.50
CA GLY A 310 6.90 -7.11 -2.28
C GLY A 310 6.56 -7.33 -3.77
N ASP A 311 7.14 -8.34 -4.37
CA ASP A 311 6.93 -8.67 -5.79
C ASP A 311 5.79 -9.69 -6.01
N ILE A 312 5.08 -10.08 -4.95
CA ILE A 312 4.04 -11.11 -5.02
C ILE A 312 2.65 -10.49 -4.89
N ASN A 313 1.76 -10.89 -5.78
CA ASN A 313 0.38 -10.44 -5.82
C ASN A 313 -0.56 -11.54 -5.33
N TYR A 314 -1.62 -11.16 -4.65
CA TYR A 314 -2.67 -12.06 -4.23
C TYR A 314 -4.06 -11.40 -4.33
N PHE A 315 -5.05 -12.23 -4.56
CA PHE A 315 -6.46 -11.88 -4.49
C PHE A 315 -6.99 -12.25 -3.10
N VAL A 316 -7.80 -11.39 -2.49
CA VAL A 316 -8.43 -11.64 -1.21
C VAL A 316 -9.83 -11.06 -1.14
N ILE A 317 -10.77 -11.84 -0.61
CA ILE A 317 -12.07 -11.39 -0.13
C ILE A 317 -12.00 -11.33 1.39
N ALA A 318 -12.48 -10.23 1.97
CA ALA A 318 -12.46 -10.00 3.41
C ALA A 318 -13.84 -9.55 3.90
N ALA A 319 -14.31 -10.16 4.98
CA ALA A 319 -15.55 -9.80 5.66
C ALA A 319 -15.43 -10.05 7.16
N ASP A 320 -16.18 -9.24 7.94
CA ASP A 320 -16.44 -9.50 9.35
C ASP A 320 -17.95 -9.68 9.48
N VAL A 321 -18.37 -10.88 9.90
CA VAL A 321 -19.77 -11.34 9.85
C VAL A 321 -20.26 -11.77 11.22
N GLN A 322 -21.57 -11.78 11.45
CA GLN A 322 -22.12 -12.41 12.64
C GLN A 322 -21.77 -13.91 12.64
N LYS A 323 -21.26 -14.40 13.78
CA LYS A 323 -20.73 -15.78 13.91
C LYS A 323 -21.71 -16.86 13.41
N ALA A 324 -22.99 -16.67 13.67
CA ALA A 324 -24.04 -17.61 13.27
C ALA A 324 -24.19 -17.80 11.75
N PHE A 325 -23.74 -16.83 10.94
CA PHE A 325 -23.85 -16.84 9.47
C PHE A 325 -22.53 -17.12 8.76
N THR A 326 -21.47 -17.48 9.48
CA THR A 326 -20.13 -17.70 8.91
C THR A 326 -20.13 -18.66 7.72
N ASP A 327 -20.71 -19.84 7.90
CA ASP A 327 -20.76 -20.87 6.86
C ASP A 327 -21.66 -20.49 5.68
N GLU A 328 -22.75 -19.76 5.95
CA GLU A 328 -23.61 -19.24 4.90
C GLU A 328 -22.86 -18.21 4.04
N VAL A 329 -22.18 -17.25 4.68
CA VAL A 329 -21.40 -16.22 3.97
C VAL A 329 -20.29 -16.84 3.13
N ILE A 330 -19.61 -17.88 3.60
CA ILE A 330 -18.60 -18.59 2.80
C ILE A 330 -19.23 -19.18 1.54
N ARG A 331 -20.38 -19.86 1.68
CA ARG A 331 -21.11 -20.41 0.52
C ARG A 331 -21.55 -19.32 -0.46
N GLU A 332 -22.00 -18.18 0.04
CA GLU A 332 -22.37 -17.04 -0.81
C GLU A 332 -21.17 -16.42 -1.53
N ILE A 333 -20.02 -16.31 -0.87
CA ILE A 333 -18.77 -15.88 -1.51
C ILE A 333 -18.42 -16.83 -2.67
N GLU A 334 -18.44 -18.13 -2.43
CA GLU A 334 -18.16 -19.14 -3.44
C GLU A 334 -19.18 -19.08 -4.59
N HIS A 335 -20.46 -18.92 -4.25
CA HIS A 335 -21.53 -18.78 -5.23
C HIS A 335 -21.31 -17.58 -6.17
N GLU A 336 -21.06 -16.40 -5.62
CA GLU A 336 -20.84 -15.18 -6.43
C GLU A 336 -19.59 -15.27 -7.31
N VAL A 337 -18.50 -15.85 -6.80
CA VAL A 337 -17.30 -16.12 -7.60
C VAL A 337 -17.61 -17.06 -8.77
N GLN A 338 -18.32 -18.16 -8.51
CA GLN A 338 -18.67 -19.15 -9.55
C GLN A 338 -19.72 -18.62 -10.54
N LEU A 339 -20.64 -17.76 -10.08
CA LEU A 339 -21.63 -17.12 -10.94
C LEU A 339 -20.94 -16.22 -12.01
N LEU A 340 -19.97 -15.41 -11.58
CA LEU A 340 -19.12 -14.62 -12.52
C LEU A 340 -18.27 -15.48 -13.47
N CYS A 341 -18.04 -16.74 -13.14
CA CYS A 341 -17.32 -17.68 -14.02
C CYS A 341 -18.24 -18.43 -15.00
N ARG A 342 -19.57 -18.37 -14.82
CA ARG A 342 -20.54 -19.15 -15.59
C ARG A 342 -21.46 -18.28 -16.44
N GLU A 343 -21.82 -17.13 -15.94
CA GLU A 343 -22.82 -16.26 -16.53
C GLU A 343 -22.20 -14.91 -16.93
N PRO A 344 -22.47 -14.43 -18.17
CA PRO A 344 -22.02 -13.11 -18.60
C PRO A 344 -22.75 -12.03 -17.78
N LEU A 345 -22.13 -10.86 -17.64
CA LEU A 345 -22.75 -9.67 -17.06
C LEU A 345 -23.96 -9.25 -17.90
N ASP A 346 -24.99 -8.73 -17.24
CA ASP A 346 -26.02 -7.99 -17.94
C ASP A 346 -25.49 -6.62 -18.40
N GLN A 347 -26.21 -5.98 -19.31
CA GLN A 347 -25.77 -4.74 -19.92
C GLN A 347 -25.76 -3.57 -18.91
N ASP A 348 -26.70 -3.53 -17.99
CA ASP A 348 -26.81 -2.46 -17.00
C ASP A 348 -25.65 -2.52 -15.99
N GLU A 349 -25.34 -3.73 -15.48
CA GLU A 349 -24.21 -3.94 -14.59
C GLU A 349 -22.88 -3.58 -15.27
N LEU A 350 -22.72 -3.95 -16.53
CA LEU A 350 -21.52 -3.64 -17.31
C LEU A 350 -21.32 -2.14 -17.47
N GLU A 351 -22.40 -1.39 -17.78
CA GLU A 351 -22.33 0.07 -17.94
C GLU A 351 -22.08 0.78 -16.61
N ILE A 352 -22.72 0.37 -15.53
CA ILE A 352 -22.50 0.91 -14.19
C ILE A 352 -21.03 0.73 -13.78
N VAL A 353 -20.47 -0.46 -13.93
CA VAL A 353 -19.08 -0.74 -13.56
C VAL A 353 -18.10 0.04 -14.44
N ARG A 354 -18.34 0.13 -15.72
CA ARG A 354 -17.54 0.92 -16.67
C ARG A 354 -17.47 2.38 -16.22
N ASN A 355 -18.63 3.00 -16.03
CA ASN A 355 -18.74 4.39 -15.63
C ASN A 355 -18.14 4.66 -14.26
N TYR A 356 -18.34 3.76 -13.29
CA TYR A 356 -17.74 3.84 -11.98
C TYR A 356 -16.21 3.81 -12.05
N GLN A 357 -15.63 2.85 -12.78
CA GLN A 357 -14.16 2.69 -12.84
C GLN A 357 -13.50 3.86 -13.58
N ILE A 358 -14.10 4.36 -14.65
CA ILE A 358 -13.59 5.52 -15.37
C ILE A 358 -13.66 6.76 -14.46
N GLY A 359 -14.78 7.01 -13.81
CA GLY A 359 -14.94 8.13 -12.88
C GLY A 359 -13.96 8.06 -11.71
N GLN A 360 -13.78 6.87 -11.11
CA GLN A 360 -12.82 6.65 -10.05
C GLN A 360 -11.37 6.85 -10.52
N MET A 361 -11.04 6.40 -11.73
CA MET A 361 -9.72 6.59 -12.31
C MET A 361 -9.43 8.08 -12.51
N LEU A 362 -10.35 8.84 -13.08
CA LEU A 362 -10.20 10.28 -13.31
C LEU A 362 -10.03 11.06 -12.00
N SER A 363 -10.81 10.72 -10.97
CA SER A 363 -10.70 11.38 -9.66
C SER A 363 -9.35 11.20 -9.01
N ARG A 364 -8.62 10.13 -9.34
CA ARG A 364 -7.28 9.83 -8.81
C ARG A 364 -6.14 10.56 -9.52
N PHE A 365 -6.45 11.39 -10.50
CA PHE A 365 -5.50 12.25 -11.21
C PHE A 365 -5.80 13.75 -10.99
N SER A 366 -6.53 14.08 -9.91
CA SER A 366 -7.03 15.42 -9.68
C SER A 366 -5.99 16.41 -9.19
N SER A 367 -4.88 15.96 -8.65
CA SER A 367 -3.78 16.81 -8.18
C SER A 367 -2.41 16.28 -8.59
N ALA A 368 -1.40 17.15 -8.58
CA ALA A 368 -0.02 16.76 -8.84
C ALA A 368 0.52 15.74 -7.80
N PHE A 369 0.04 15.80 -6.56
CA PHE A 369 0.37 14.81 -5.53
C PHE A 369 -0.19 13.43 -5.89
N ASP A 370 -1.45 13.38 -6.32
CA ASP A 370 -2.08 12.13 -6.77
C ASP A 370 -1.36 11.56 -8.01
N LEU A 371 -0.98 12.43 -8.96
CA LEU A 371 -0.24 12.03 -10.16
C LEU A 371 1.11 11.43 -9.79
N MET A 372 1.88 12.06 -8.89
CA MET A 372 3.15 11.52 -8.41
C MET A 372 2.96 10.18 -7.70
N ASP A 373 1.95 10.05 -6.84
CA ASP A 373 1.64 8.78 -6.18
C ASP A 373 1.28 7.68 -7.19
N ARG A 374 0.56 8.02 -8.29
CA ARG A 374 0.24 7.08 -9.37
C ARG A 374 1.46 6.71 -10.20
N PHE A 375 2.30 7.71 -10.54
CA PHE A 375 3.56 7.46 -11.21
C PHE A 375 4.44 6.51 -10.38
N ARG A 376 4.67 6.82 -9.11
CA ARG A 376 5.46 5.97 -8.21
C ARG A 376 4.90 4.55 -8.13
N ALA A 377 3.58 4.39 -8.03
CA ALA A 377 2.94 3.08 -7.90
C ALA A 377 3.14 2.19 -9.13
N VAL A 378 3.16 2.74 -10.35
CA VAL A 378 3.45 1.98 -11.57
C VAL A 378 4.96 1.80 -11.78
N HIS A 379 5.75 2.82 -11.50
CA HIS A 379 7.22 2.78 -11.57
C HIS A 379 7.80 1.67 -10.67
N HIS A 380 7.37 1.60 -9.42
CA HIS A 380 7.77 0.52 -8.49
C HIS A 380 7.29 -0.88 -8.90
N SER A 381 6.28 -0.97 -9.77
CA SER A 381 5.84 -2.22 -10.37
C SER A 381 6.49 -2.50 -11.74
N SER A 382 7.58 -1.77 -12.10
CA SER A 382 8.27 -1.85 -13.39
C SER A 382 7.37 -1.56 -14.60
N LEU A 383 6.45 -0.64 -14.44
CA LEU A 383 5.54 -0.12 -15.45
C LEU A 383 5.75 1.40 -15.59
N ASP A 384 5.17 2.00 -16.62
CA ASP A 384 5.10 3.42 -16.87
C ASP A 384 3.65 3.94 -16.83
N LEU A 385 3.45 5.22 -17.14
CA LEU A 385 2.14 5.84 -17.17
C LEU A 385 1.23 5.33 -18.30
N ASP A 386 1.79 4.68 -19.33
CA ASP A 386 1.02 4.02 -20.40
C ASP A 386 0.08 2.94 -19.84
N PHE A 387 0.41 2.35 -18.70
CA PHE A 387 -0.49 1.44 -18.00
C PHE A 387 -1.89 2.04 -17.79
N TYR A 388 -1.98 3.33 -17.44
CA TYR A 388 -3.26 3.99 -17.22
C TYR A 388 -4.00 4.28 -18.52
N GLN A 389 -3.27 4.59 -19.60
CA GLN A 389 -3.85 4.75 -20.94
C GLN A 389 -4.43 3.42 -21.46
N GLN A 390 -3.67 2.32 -21.28
CA GLN A 390 -4.13 0.98 -21.62
C GLN A 390 -5.36 0.59 -20.78
N LYS A 391 -5.35 0.93 -19.48
CA LYS A 391 -6.49 0.69 -18.60
C LYS A 391 -7.73 1.48 -19.05
N LEU A 392 -7.61 2.76 -19.35
CA LEU A 392 -8.72 3.56 -19.88
C LEU A 392 -9.27 2.98 -21.19
N SER A 393 -8.38 2.64 -22.11
CA SER A 393 -8.74 2.03 -23.39
C SER A 393 -9.49 0.72 -23.21
N PHE A 394 -9.10 -0.13 -22.25
CA PHE A 394 -9.83 -1.35 -21.92
C PHE A 394 -11.19 -1.03 -21.28
N LEU A 395 -11.24 -0.12 -20.30
CA LEU A 395 -12.49 0.25 -19.62
C LEU A 395 -13.55 0.79 -20.56
N LYS A 396 -13.17 1.50 -21.63
CA LYS A 396 -14.12 2.01 -22.62
C LYS A 396 -14.81 0.93 -23.46
N LYS A 397 -14.18 -0.23 -23.65
CA LYS A 397 -14.61 -1.22 -24.66
C LYS A 397 -14.76 -2.66 -24.18
N PHE A 398 -14.43 -2.96 -22.90
CA PHE A 398 -14.55 -4.34 -22.41
C PHE A 398 -15.99 -4.84 -22.51
N THR A 399 -16.12 -6.12 -22.73
CA THR A 399 -17.39 -6.82 -22.91
C THR A 399 -17.67 -7.77 -21.74
N ALA A 400 -18.91 -8.21 -21.60
CA ALA A 400 -19.28 -9.25 -20.62
C ALA A 400 -18.50 -10.56 -20.86
N GLU A 401 -18.21 -10.87 -22.12
CA GLU A 401 -17.43 -12.03 -22.50
C GLU A 401 -15.97 -11.96 -22.05
N ASP A 402 -15.35 -10.78 -22.05
CA ASP A 402 -13.97 -10.59 -21.55
C ASP A 402 -13.89 -10.91 -20.06
N ILE A 403 -14.88 -10.48 -19.28
CA ILE A 403 -14.94 -10.72 -17.84
C ILE A 403 -15.22 -12.19 -17.54
N LEU A 404 -16.15 -12.81 -18.31
CA LEU A 404 -16.44 -14.23 -18.20
C LEU A 404 -15.18 -15.08 -18.44
N LYS A 405 -14.40 -14.79 -19.49
CA LYS A 405 -13.14 -15.48 -19.79
C LYS A 405 -12.12 -15.37 -18.67
N ILE A 406 -12.00 -14.18 -18.06
CA ILE A 406 -11.12 -13.95 -16.91
C ILE A 406 -11.57 -14.78 -15.70
N GLY A 407 -12.86 -14.78 -15.39
CA GLY A 407 -13.43 -15.63 -14.35
C GLY A 407 -13.11 -17.11 -14.58
N GLN A 408 -13.37 -17.60 -15.79
CA GLN A 408 -13.09 -18.99 -16.19
C GLN A 408 -11.60 -19.33 -16.08
N LYS A 409 -10.72 -18.43 -16.51
CA LYS A 409 -9.26 -18.66 -16.49
C LYS A 409 -8.68 -18.72 -15.08
N TYR A 410 -9.15 -17.83 -14.19
CA TYR A 410 -8.51 -17.63 -12.90
C TYR A 410 -9.28 -18.19 -11.70
N PHE A 411 -10.59 -18.42 -11.80
CA PHE A 411 -11.40 -18.78 -10.63
C PHE A 411 -12.27 -20.03 -10.83
N LYS A 412 -12.56 -20.42 -12.07
CA LYS A 412 -13.39 -21.60 -12.29
C LYS A 412 -12.70 -22.84 -11.74
N ASP A 413 -13.41 -23.57 -10.91
CA ASP A 413 -12.95 -24.81 -10.26
C ASP A 413 -11.61 -24.69 -9.49
N GLN A 414 -11.24 -23.45 -9.12
CA GLN A 414 -10.04 -23.17 -8.32
C GLN A 414 -10.38 -23.19 -6.82
N GLN A 415 -9.55 -23.90 -6.07
CA GLN A 415 -9.62 -23.85 -4.61
C GLN A 415 -9.03 -22.54 -4.11
N LEU A 416 -9.76 -21.84 -3.24
CA LEU A 416 -9.30 -20.64 -2.57
C LEU A 416 -8.90 -20.99 -1.14
N THR A 417 -7.77 -20.45 -0.68
CA THR A 417 -7.38 -20.52 0.73
C THR A 417 -8.43 -19.82 1.57
N GLN A 418 -8.93 -20.49 2.61
CA GLN A 418 -9.96 -19.96 3.52
C GLN A 418 -9.38 -19.83 4.93
N VAL A 419 -9.50 -18.66 5.52
CA VAL A 419 -9.14 -18.42 6.92
C VAL A 419 -10.31 -17.79 7.65
N ILE A 420 -10.67 -18.40 8.78
CA ILE A 420 -11.76 -17.99 9.64
C ILE A 420 -11.22 -17.81 11.05
N VAL A 421 -11.56 -16.68 11.69
CA VAL A 421 -11.28 -16.42 13.10
C VAL A 421 -12.55 -15.95 13.77
N GLY A 422 -13.11 -16.80 14.66
CA GLY A 422 -14.36 -16.44 15.33
C GLY A 422 -15.00 -17.57 16.14
#